data_9a5f65132251f052c808cc1421ec507f
#
_entry.id   9a5f65132251f052c808cc1421ec507f
#
_cell.length_a   1.000
_cell.length_b   1.000
_cell.length_c   1.000
_cell.angle_alpha   90.00
_cell.angle_beta   90.00
_cell.angle_gamma   90.00
#
_symmetry.space_group_name_H-M   'P 1'
#
loop_
_entity.id
_entity.type
_entity.pdbx_description
1 polymer ?
#
loop_
_entity_poly.entity_id
_entity_poly.type
_entity_poly.pdbx_seq_one_letter_code
_entity_poly.pdbx_strand_id
1 'polypeptide(L)'
;MTKTIKRLLPAALAVLLAGCAMQPVDSTTTRYRVALVAKNNRNSEFWDAVFTGAEAAATEYNLQLTITAPDDEEDYAAQNQLIADAVEDGAQAIVFSAIDYEANAAAIDAAAAAGVTVISVDSAVNSDNVAAYIGADNYGAGRMAAQSALDGTAGTLCVGLINYEVNGANGRDREQGARDAFAESGRAKITAAVSTHPNAASARADTLAMLRTHPEINVLIALNETTAVGAAQAVQQMQRADDLWLAAFDSNIETIDALQTGTVDALIVQNTYGMGYFGVESAYKLLAGQGSSVEKSNITATRTIT
;
A
#
# COMPACT_ATOMS: atom_id res chain seq x y z
N MET A 1 -31.57 -29.22 93.85
CA MET A 1 -31.47 -29.81 92.52
C MET A 1 -31.84 -28.73 91.53
N THR A 2 -30.83 -27.99 90.97
CA THR A 2 -31.03 -26.87 90.06
C THR A 2 -30.24 -27.17 88.80
N LYS A 3 -30.93 -27.38 87.65
CA LYS A 3 -30.33 -27.61 86.34
C LYS A 3 -30.00 -26.30 85.67
N THR A 4 -28.71 -26.06 85.41
CA THR A 4 -28.20 -24.93 84.72
C THR A 4 -28.30 -25.17 83.20
N ILE A 5 -29.08 -24.35 82.49
CA ILE A 5 -29.19 -24.38 81.00
C ILE A 5 -28.10 -23.46 80.42
N LYS A 6 -27.16 -24.07 79.74
CA LYS A 6 -26.19 -23.34 78.93
C LYS A 6 -26.85 -22.87 77.64
N ARG A 7 -26.93 -21.55 77.41
CA ARG A 7 -27.34 -20.94 76.14
C ARG A 7 -26.13 -20.92 75.21
N LEU A 8 -26.25 -21.62 74.12
CA LEU A 8 -25.32 -21.51 72.97
C LEU A 8 -25.70 -20.28 72.12
N LEU A 9 -24.79 -19.34 72.00
CA LEU A 9 -24.86 -18.23 70.99
C LEU A 9 -24.51 -18.80 69.63
N PRO A 10 -25.24 -18.48 68.53
CA PRO A 10 -24.81 -18.76 67.21
C PRO A 10 -23.82 -17.67 66.76
N ALA A 11 -22.63 -18.07 66.34
CA ALA A 11 -21.66 -17.21 65.69
C ALA A 11 -22.21 -16.80 64.33
N ALA A 12 -22.49 -15.53 64.14
CA ALA A 12 -22.86 -14.98 62.86
C ALA A 12 -21.60 -14.90 61.98
N LEU A 13 -21.55 -15.74 60.96
CA LEU A 13 -20.52 -15.70 59.89
C LEU A 13 -20.82 -14.50 58.94
N ALA A 14 -20.13 -13.38 59.14
CA ALA A 14 -20.17 -12.26 58.22
C ALA A 14 -19.33 -12.60 56.98
N VAL A 15 -19.98 -13.01 55.90
CA VAL A 15 -19.37 -13.13 54.58
C VAL A 15 -19.13 -11.73 54.04
N LEU A 16 -17.90 -11.26 54.10
CA LEU A 16 -17.43 -10.07 53.38
C LEU A 16 -17.44 -10.37 51.87
N LEU A 17 -18.51 -9.98 51.19
CA LEU A 17 -18.54 -9.81 49.73
C LEU A 17 -17.62 -8.62 49.42
N ALA A 18 -16.33 -8.91 49.15
CA ALA A 18 -15.46 -8.00 48.49
C ALA A 18 -15.98 -7.85 47.03
N GLY A 19 -16.89 -6.92 46.82
CA GLY A 19 -17.26 -6.47 45.48
C GLY A 19 -16.00 -5.97 44.79
N CYS A 20 -15.58 -6.65 43.74
CA CYS A 20 -14.68 -6.05 42.77
C CYS A 20 -15.38 -4.78 42.25
N ALA A 21 -15.06 -3.64 42.85
CA ALA A 21 -15.36 -2.36 42.24
C ALA A 21 -14.57 -2.34 40.91
N MET A 22 -15.24 -2.64 39.81
CA MET A 22 -14.73 -2.25 38.49
C MET A 22 -14.50 -0.74 38.60
N GLN A 23 -13.24 -0.36 38.67
CA GLN A 23 -12.88 1.05 38.51
C GLN A 23 -13.45 1.47 37.15
N PRO A 24 -14.17 2.59 37.04
CA PRO A 24 -14.53 3.12 35.75
C PRO A 24 -13.24 3.28 34.97
N VAL A 25 -13.14 2.63 33.82
CA VAL A 25 -12.08 2.88 32.86
C VAL A 25 -12.16 4.37 32.58
N ASP A 26 -11.11 5.09 32.96
CA ASP A 26 -11.04 6.53 32.75
C ASP A 26 -11.13 6.77 31.24
N SER A 27 -12.30 7.21 30.77
CA SER A 27 -12.60 7.44 29.36
C SER A 27 -11.89 8.69 28.81
N THR A 28 -10.93 9.24 29.56
CA THR A 28 -10.09 10.38 29.21
C THR A 28 -8.69 9.97 28.69
N THR A 29 -8.47 8.70 28.32
CA THR A 29 -7.25 8.38 27.57
C THR A 29 -7.29 9.14 26.24
N THR A 30 -6.52 10.21 26.17
CA THR A 30 -6.34 10.98 24.94
C THR A 30 -5.86 10.01 23.84
N ARG A 31 -6.69 9.81 22.82
CA ARG A 31 -6.33 8.96 21.69
C ARG A 31 -5.23 9.65 20.91
N TYR A 32 -4.21 8.89 20.49
CA TYR A 32 -3.25 9.44 19.53
C TYR A 32 -3.97 9.79 18.23
N ARG A 33 -3.62 10.95 17.68
CA ARG A 33 -4.12 11.43 16.39
C ARG A 33 -3.13 11.05 15.30
N VAL A 34 -3.59 10.25 14.35
CA VAL A 34 -2.82 9.77 13.20
C VAL A 34 -3.51 10.23 11.93
N ALA A 35 -2.78 10.86 11.03
CA ALA A 35 -3.24 11.16 9.68
C ALA A 35 -2.64 10.15 8.69
N LEU A 36 -3.46 9.61 7.79
CA LEU A 36 -2.99 8.89 6.61
C LEU A 36 -3.18 9.80 5.40
N VAL A 37 -2.08 10.21 4.78
CA VAL A 37 -2.07 11.03 3.56
C VAL A 37 -1.65 10.15 2.39
N ALA A 38 -2.64 9.71 1.61
CA ALA A 38 -2.45 8.80 0.48
C ALA A 38 -2.21 9.55 -0.84
N LYS A 39 -1.91 8.79 -1.91
CA LYS A 39 -1.80 9.35 -3.28
C LYS A 39 -3.17 9.51 -3.95
N ASN A 40 -4.11 8.63 -3.61
CA ASN A 40 -5.44 8.58 -4.21
C ASN A 40 -6.48 8.26 -3.15
N ASN A 41 -7.74 8.52 -3.46
CA ASN A 41 -8.88 8.24 -2.62
C ASN A 41 -9.42 6.80 -2.83
N ARG A 42 -10.62 6.50 -2.31
CA ARG A 42 -11.27 5.17 -2.41
C ARG A 42 -11.78 4.79 -3.82
N ASN A 43 -11.38 5.48 -4.88
CA ASN A 43 -11.74 5.13 -6.26
C ASN A 43 -10.87 3.99 -6.84
N SER A 44 -9.89 3.51 -6.09
CA SER A 44 -8.99 2.41 -6.42
C SER A 44 -9.19 1.27 -5.42
N GLU A 45 -9.31 0.03 -5.88
CA GLU A 45 -9.40 -1.14 -5.00
C GLU A 45 -8.11 -1.33 -4.20
N PHE A 46 -6.97 -0.95 -4.76
CA PHE A 46 -5.69 -0.90 -4.05
C PHE A 46 -5.78 -0.01 -2.79
N TRP A 47 -6.22 1.25 -2.97
CA TRP A 47 -6.30 2.20 -1.86
C TRP A 47 -7.41 1.86 -0.87
N ASP A 48 -8.53 1.31 -1.34
CA ASP A 48 -9.61 0.86 -0.44
C ASP A 48 -9.12 -0.25 0.50
N ALA A 49 -8.30 -1.19 0.01
CA ALA A 49 -7.69 -2.22 0.84
C ALA A 49 -6.66 -1.65 1.83
N VAL A 50 -5.83 -0.68 1.42
CA VAL A 50 -4.90 0.04 2.32
C VAL A 50 -5.67 0.74 3.44
N PHE A 51 -6.73 1.48 3.11
CA PHE A 51 -7.54 2.20 4.09
C PHE A 51 -8.26 1.26 5.05
N THR A 52 -8.77 0.13 4.54
CA THR A 52 -9.39 -0.91 5.37
C THR A 52 -8.40 -1.46 6.40
N GLY A 53 -7.15 -1.72 6.00
CA GLY A 53 -6.10 -2.13 6.91
C GLY A 53 -5.76 -1.07 7.96
N ALA A 54 -5.65 0.19 7.53
CA ALA A 54 -5.38 1.32 8.41
C ALA A 54 -6.50 1.54 9.46
N GLU A 55 -7.76 1.46 9.04
CA GLU A 55 -8.94 1.57 9.91
C GLU A 55 -9.02 0.41 10.92
N ALA A 56 -8.64 -0.80 10.50
CA ALA A 56 -8.56 -1.96 11.40
C ALA A 56 -7.52 -1.74 12.50
N ALA A 57 -6.30 -1.29 12.15
CA ALA A 57 -5.27 -0.96 13.12
C ALA A 57 -5.69 0.21 14.03
N ALA A 58 -6.30 1.26 13.47
CA ALA A 58 -6.79 2.40 14.26
C ALA A 58 -7.85 1.97 15.28
N THR A 59 -8.70 1.02 14.92
CA THR A 59 -9.71 0.44 15.82
C THR A 59 -9.04 -0.39 16.90
N GLU A 60 -8.11 -1.27 16.56
CA GLU A 60 -7.41 -2.16 17.48
C GLU A 60 -6.60 -1.37 18.52
N TYR A 61 -5.87 -0.34 18.09
CA TYR A 61 -5.02 0.49 18.95
C TYR A 61 -5.74 1.72 19.54
N ASN A 62 -7.05 1.85 19.33
CA ASN A 62 -7.88 2.97 19.81
C ASN A 62 -7.31 4.34 19.41
N LEU A 63 -6.96 4.51 18.12
CA LEU A 63 -6.46 5.75 17.55
C LEU A 63 -7.59 6.62 16.98
N GLN A 64 -7.33 7.91 16.85
CA GLN A 64 -8.10 8.81 16.00
C GLN A 64 -7.40 8.89 14.65
N LEU A 65 -7.94 8.20 13.64
CA LEU A 65 -7.40 8.18 12.28
C LEU A 65 -8.17 9.14 11.39
N THR A 66 -7.45 10.00 10.67
CA THR A 66 -7.98 10.81 9.55
C THR A 66 -7.32 10.34 8.27
N ILE A 67 -8.09 10.08 7.21
CA ILE A 67 -7.57 9.66 5.91
C ILE A 67 -7.86 10.77 4.90
N THR A 68 -6.83 11.23 4.20
CA THR A 68 -6.91 12.27 3.16
C THR A 68 -6.08 11.87 1.95
N ALA A 69 -6.48 12.37 0.78
CA ALA A 69 -5.75 12.25 -0.47
C ALA A 69 -6.10 13.43 -1.37
N PRO A 70 -5.24 13.82 -2.31
CA PRO A 70 -5.61 14.79 -3.34
C PRO A 70 -6.65 14.20 -4.31
N ASP A 71 -7.31 15.05 -5.08
CA ASP A 71 -8.26 14.63 -6.11
C ASP A 71 -7.54 14.04 -7.35
N ASP A 72 -6.27 14.41 -7.54
CA ASP A 72 -5.43 13.98 -8.65
C ASP A 72 -4.13 13.36 -8.12
N GLU A 73 -3.83 12.15 -8.54
CA GLU A 73 -2.62 11.40 -8.15
C GLU A 73 -1.33 11.95 -8.79
N GLU A 74 -1.40 13.01 -9.59
CA GLU A 74 -0.25 13.76 -10.09
C GLU A 74 -0.02 15.06 -9.31
N ASP A 75 -0.97 15.49 -8.43
CA ASP A 75 -0.89 16.73 -7.68
C ASP A 75 -0.15 16.57 -6.34
N TYR A 76 1.19 16.47 -6.41
CA TYR A 76 2.04 16.46 -5.22
C TYR A 76 1.94 17.76 -4.41
N ALA A 77 1.57 18.89 -5.04
CA ALA A 77 1.44 20.17 -4.34
C ALA A 77 0.21 20.18 -3.42
N ALA A 78 -0.94 19.67 -3.91
CA ALA A 78 -2.10 19.43 -3.06
C ALA A 78 -1.79 18.42 -1.95
N GLN A 79 -1.03 17.36 -2.24
CA GLN A 79 -0.61 16.40 -1.23
C GLN A 79 0.29 17.05 -0.16
N ASN A 80 1.23 17.93 -0.53
CA ASN A 80 2.03 18.69 0.42
C ASN A 80 1.18 19.60 1.32
N GLN A 81 0.10 20.18 0.78
CA GLN A 81 -0.83 20.96 1.60
C GLN A 81 -1.58 20.08 2.61
N LEU A 82 -2.03 18.87 2.22
CA LEU A 82 -2.67 17.91 3.12
C LEU A 82 -1.74 17.47 4.27
N ILE A 83 -0.43 17.38 4.02
CA ILE A 83 0.56 17.12 5.08
C ILE A 83 0.61 18.30 6.06
N ALA A 84 0.67 19.54 5.55
CA ALA A 84 0.68 20.74 6.38
C ALA A 84 -0.61 20.86 7.21
N ASP A 85 -1.76 20.64 6.60
CA ASP A 85 -3.06 20.65 7.27
C ASP A 85 -3.13 19.60 8.39
N ALA A 86 -2.60 18.38 8.15
CA ALA A 86 -2.54 17.35 9.17
C ALA A 86 -1.67 17.75 10.39
N VAL A 87 -0.57 18.47 10.15
CA VAL A 87 0.27 19.04 11.23
C VAL A 87 -0.50 20.12 12.00
N GLU A 88 -1.19 21.04 11.32
CA GLU A 88 -1.99 22.11 11.93
C GLU A 88 -3.16 21.54 12.76
N ASP A 89 -3.80 20.48 12.28
CA ASP A 89 -4.87 19.74 12.98
C ASP A 89 -4.33 18.94 14.18
N GLY A 90 -3.01 18.95 14.38
CA GLY A 90 -2.29 18.34 15.51
C GLY A 90 -2.19 16.83 15.41
N ALA A 91 -2.00 16.28 14.23
CA ALA A 91 -1.56 14.90 14.07
C ALA A 91 -0.23 14.68 14.79
N GLN A 92 -0.13 13.59 15.54
CA GLN A 92 1.09 13.20 16.25
C GLN A 92 1.95 12.25 15.39
N ALA A 93 1.31 11.55 14.45
CA ALA A 93 1.97 10.81 13.39
C ALA A 93 1.26 10.99 12.06
N ILE A 94 2.03 10.91 10.98
CA ILE A 94 1.56 10.89 9.60
C ILE A 94 2.03 9.58 8.96
N VAL A 95 1.08 8.78 8.45
CA VAL A 95 1.32 7.66 7.56
C VAL A 95 1.16 8.19 6.14
N PHE A 96 2.19 8.09 5.31
CA PHE A 96 2.29 8.83 4.06
C PHE A 96 2.75 7.95 2.90
N SER A 97 2.16 8.11 1.72
CA SER A 97 2.63 7.52 0.47
C SER A 97 2.92 8.62 -0.54
N ALA A 98 4.16 8.77 -0.97
CA ALA A 98 4.58 9.90 -1.82
C ALA A 98 4.09 9.76 -3.26
N ILE A 99 3.47 10.82 -3.79
CA ILE A 99 3.22 10.98 -5.24
C ILE A 99 4.55 11.20 -5.97
N ASP A 100 5.40 12.07 -5.44
CA ASP A 100 6.70 12.40 -6.02
C ASP A 100 7.80 12.21 -4.97
N TYR A 101 8.81 11.40 -5.31
CA TYR A 101 9.90 11.06 -4.41
C TYR A 101 10.67 12.26 -3.90
N GLU A 102 10.94 13.25 -4.77
CA GLU A 102 11.72 14.45 -4.46
C GLU A 102 10.84 15.61 -3.99
N ALA A 103 9.73 15.88 -4.69
CA ALA A 103 8.93 17.07 -4.45
C ALA A 103 8.14 17.03 -3.13
N ASN A 104 7.87 15.85 -2.58
CA ASN A 104 7.23 15.71 -1.27
C ASN A 104 8.24 15.77 -0.09
N ALA A 105 9.54 15.65 -0.33
CA ALA A 105 10.55 15.55 0.73
C ALA A 105 10.51 16.74 1.71
N ALA A 106 10.43 17.97 1.20
CA ALA A 106 10.44 19.17 2.03
C ALA A 106 9.22 19.26 2.97
N ALA A 107 8.04 18.80 2.54
CA ALA A 107 6.84 18.79 3.38
C ALA A 107 6.96 17.74 4.51
N ILE A 108 7.56 16.59 4.23
CA ILE A 108 7.85 15.55 5.22
C ILE A 108 8.89 16.04 6.24
N ASP A 109 9.96 16.71 5.78
CA ASP A 109 10.97 17.28 6.66
C ASP A 109 10.37 18.36 7.59
N ALA A 110 9.47 19.19 7.06
CA ALA A 110 8.77 20.20 7.84
C ALA A 110 7.85 19.57 8.90
N ALA A 111 7.11 18.51 8.56
CA ALA A 111 6.27 17.78 9.52
C ALA A 111 7.11 17.15 10.64
N ALA A 112 8.24 16.51 10.29
CA ALA A 112 9.15 15.93 11.26
C ALA A 112 9.79 17.01 12.17
N ALA A 113 10.18 18.16 11.62
CA ALA A 113 10.71 19.30 12.39
C ALA A 113 9.65 19.88 13.35
N ALA A 114 8.37 19.77 13.06
CA ALA A 114 7.26 20.11 13.94
C ALA A 114 7.00 19.05 15.04
N GLY A 115 7.79 17.97 15.08
CA GLY A 115 7.67 16.90 16.07
C GLY A 115 6.68 15.79 15.71
N VAL A 116 6.20 15.76 14.47
CA VAL A 116 5.30 14.70 13.98
C VAL A 116 6.12 13.48 13.54
N THR A 117 5.72 12.29 13.99
CA THR A 117 6.34 11.03 13.56
C THR A 117 5.86 10.67 12.16
N VAL A 118 6.78 10.45 11.22
CA VAL A 118 6.42 10.10 9.83
C VAL A 118 6.73 8.65 9.52
N ILE A 119 5.75 7.94 8.98
CA ILE A 119 5.85 6.58 8.46
C ILE A 119 5.51 6.62 6.97
N SER A 120 6.38 6.06 6.13
CA SER A 120 6.08 5.91 4.70
C SER A 120 5.46 4.54 4.42
N VAL A 121 4.40 4.51 3.60
CA VAL A 121 3.75 3.28 3.12
C VAL A 121 3.71 3.29 1.60
N ASP A 122 3.71 2.11 0.97
CA ASP A 122 3.66 1.93 -0.49
C ASP A 122 4.82 2.62 -1.22
N SER A 123 4.80 3.95 -1.37
CA SER A 123 5.81 4.73 -2.07
C SER A 123 6.69 5.51 -1.11
N ALA A 124 8.00 5.36 -1.23
CA ALA A 124 8.99 6.08 -0.43
C ALA A 124 9.11 7.56 -0.85
N VAL A 125 9.71 8.36 0.02
CA VAL A 125 10.05 9.78 -0.19
C VAL A 125 11.53 10.01 0.13
N ASN A 126 12.17 10.96 -0.53
CA ASN A 126 13.57 11.31 -0.31
C ASN A 126 13.77 12.14 0.98
N SER A 127 13.57 11.51 2.12
CA SER A 127 13.74 12.14 3.44
C SER A 127 14.30 11.14 4.45
N ASP A 128 15.35 11.56 5.16
CA ASP A 128 15.94 10.79 6.28
C ASP A 128 15.06 10.84 7.55
N ASN A 129 14.04 11.71 7.57
CA ASN A 129 13.15 11.91 8.71
C ASN A 129 11.97 10.90 8.75
N VAL A 130 11.92 9.96 7.81
CA VAL A 130 10.97 8.83 7.84
C VAL A 130 11.43 7.81 8.88
N ALA A 131 10.58 7.55 9.88
CA ALA A 131 10.89 6.63 10.98
C ALA A 131 10.84 5.15 10.54
N ALA A 132 9.90 4.81 9.64
CA ALA A 132 9.76 3.48 9.07
C ALA A 132 9.15 3.53 7.67
N TYR A 133 9.51 2.57 6.82
CA TYR A 133 8.89 2.29 5.53
C TYR A 133 8.18 0.94 5.58
N ILE A 134 6.94 0.89 5.10
CA ILE A 134 6.15 -0.34 4.95
C ILE A 134 5.65 -0.43 3.51
N GLY A 135 6.15 -1.37 2.74
CA GLY A 135 5.79 -1.51 1.34
C GLY A 135 6.33 -2.78 0.70
N ALA A 136 6.21 -2.89 -0.61
CA ALA A 136 6.78 -3.99 -1.37
C ALA A 136 8.28 -3.76 -1.67
N ASP A 137 9.00 -4.84 -1.95
CA ASP A 137 10.25 -4.76 -2.71
C ASP A 137 9.89 -4.50 -4.18
N ASN A 138 9.80 -3.21 -4.54
CA ASN A 138 9.33 -2.79 -5.86
C ASN A 138 10.30 -3.20 -6.98
N TYR A 139 11.61 -3.15 -6.74
CA TYR A 139 12.59 -3.63 -7.69
C TYR A 139 12.44 -5.13 -7.93
N GLY A 140 12.34 -5.92 -6.85
CA GLY A 140 12.08 -7.35 -6.91
C GLY A 140 10.74 -7.67 -7.58
N ALA A 141 9.69 -6.90 -7.33
CA ALA A 141 8.38 -7.06 -7.96
C ALA A 141 8.43 -6.83 -9.48
N GLY A 142 9.17 -5.82 -9.93
CA GLY A 142 9.45 -5.60 -11.35
C GLY A 142 10.17 -6.78 -12.00
N ARG A 143 11.17 -7.33 -11.30
CA ARG A 143 11.85 -8.56 -11.74
C ARG A 143 10.90 -9.76 -11.81
N MET A 144 9.99 -9.90 -10.84
CA MET A 144 8.97 -10.97 -10.84
C MET A 144 8.05 -10.87 -12.07
N ALA A 145 7.63 -9.66 -12.45
CA ALA A 145 6.83 -9.44 -13.64
C ALA A 145 7.57 -9.86 -14.92
N ALA A 146 8.83 -9.44 -15.07
CA ALA A 146 9.66 -9.83 -16.20
C ALA A 146 9.92 -11.34 -16.21
N GLN A 147 10.19 -11.96 -15.04
CA GLN A 147 10.45 -13.39 -14.93
C GLN A 147 9.23 -14.22 -15.32
N SER A 148 8.01 -13.80 -14.95
CA SER A 148 6.78 -14.48 -15.35
C SER A 148 6.67 -14.57 -16.89
N ALA A 149 7.00 -13.48 -17.60
CA ALA A 149 7.01 -13.48 -19.06
C ALA A 149 8.13 -14.34 -19.64
N LEU A 150 9.31 -14.32 -19.02
CA LEU A 150 10.44 -15.16 -19.43
C LEU A 150 10.14 -16.65 -19.27
N ASP A 151 9.45 -17.02 -18.21
CA ASP A 151 9.09 -18.43 -17.94
C ASP A 151 7.91 -18.90 -18.79
N GLY A 152 6.93 -17.99 -19.03
CA GLY A 152 5.70 -18.32 -19.76
C GLY A 152 5.84 -18.26 -21.28
N THR A 153 6.96 -17.72 -21.81
CA THR A 153 7.12 -17.53 -23.27
C THR A 153 8.40 -18.17 -23.79
N ALA A 154 8.45 -18.41 -25.09
CA ALA A 154 9.63 -18.88 -25.80
C ALA A 154 10.13 -17.87 -26.84
N GLY A 155 11.37 -18.05 -27.33
CA GLY A 155 11.94 -17.22 -28.38
C GLY A 155 12.38 -15.82 -27.93
N THR A 156 12.44 -14.88 -28.88
CA THR A 156 12.83 -13.50 -28.63
C THR A 156 11.62 -12.69 -28.17
N LEU A 157 11.81 -11.88 -27.14
CA LEU A 157 10.78 -11.02 -26.56
C LEU A 157 10.98 -9.56 -27.01
N CYS A 158 9.94 -8.99 -27.59
CA CYS A 158 9.78 -7.56 -27.87
C CYS A 158 8.84 -6.99 -26.82
N VAL A 159 9.37 -6.23 -25.85
CA VAL A 159 8.66 -5.85 -24.64
C VAL A 159 8.19 -4.40 -24.72
N GLY A 160 6.91 -4.18 -24.36
CA GLY A 160 6.34 -2.88 -24.06
C GLY A 160 6.20 -2.71 -22.54
N LEU A 161 6.58 -1.55 -22.01
CA LEU A 161 6.39 -1.19 -20.60
C LEU A 161 5.37 -0.06 -20.50
N ILE A 162 4.42 -0.18 -19.56
CA ILE A 162 3.39 0.82 -19.33
C ILE A 162 3.44 1.22 -17.85
N ASN A 163 3.77 2.50 -17.60
CA ASN A 163 3.95 3.08 -16.28
C ASN A 163 3.22 4.42 -16.20
N TYR A 164 2.92 4.95 -15.02
CA TYR A 164 2.55 6.35 -14.79
C TYR A 164 3.37 7.00 -13.66
N GLU A 165 3.91 6.20 -12.76
CA GLU A 165 4.60 6.66 -11.55
C GLU A 165 6.10 6.92 -11.79
N VAL A 166 6.45 7.64 -12.86
CA VAL A 166 7.87 7.87 -13.20
C VAL A 166 8.62 8.73 -12.16
N ASN A 167 7.91 9.54 -11.38
CA ASN A 167 8.46 10.33 -10.28
C ASN A 167 8.30 9.65 -8.92
N GLY A 168 7.44 8.64 -8.82
CA GLY A 168 7.28 7.82 -7.63
C GLY A 168 8.40 6.78 -7.51
N ALA A 169 8.78 6.44 -6.28
CA ALA A 169 9.82 5.43 -6.05
C ALA A 169 9.38 4.06 -6.56
N ASN A 170 8.14 3.66 -6.28
CA ASN A 170 7.62 2.34 -6.62
C ASN A 170 7.55 2.10 -8.14
N GLY A 171 6.99 3.04 -8.92
CA GLY A 171 6.92 2.89 -10.38
C GLY A 171 8.29 2.85 -11.04
N ARG A 172 9.20 3.72 -10.60
CA ARG A 172 10.59 3.74 -11.09
C ARG A 172 11.33 2.43 -10.79
N ASP A 173 11.23 1.94 -9.55
CA ASP A 173 11.94 0.74 -9.13
C ASP A 173 11.38 -0.51 -9.81
N ARG A 174 10.04 -0.63 -9.99
CA ARG A 174 9.42 -1.72 -10.76
C ARG A 174 9.89 -1.73 -12.21
N GLU A 175 9.90 -0.57 -12.85
CA GLU A 175 10.38 -0.46 -14.23
C GLU A 175 11.85 -0.85 -14.35
N GLN A 176 12.72 -0.38 -13.43
CA GLN A 176 14.14 -0.73 -13.44
C GLN A 176 14.34 -2.23 -13.22
N GLY A 177 13.64 -2.84 -12.25
CA GLY A 177 13.71 -4.28 -12.00
C GLY A 177 13.31 -5.11 -13.20
N ALA A 178 12.24 -4.73 -13.91
CA ALA A 178 11.81 -5.39 -15.13
C ALA A 178 12.85 -5.25 -16.26
N ARG A 179 13.39 -4.04 -16.47
CA ARG A 179 14.43 -3.78 -17.47
C ARG A 179 15.69 -4.63 -17.25
N ASP A 180 16.14 -4.71 -16.00
CA ASP A 180 17.34 -5.47 -15.64
C ASP A 180 17.14 -6.98 -15.85
N ALA A 181 16.00 -7.53 -15.43
CA ALA A 181 15.71 -8.95 -15.64
C ALA A 181 15.62 -9.30 -17.14
N PHE A 182 15.00 -8.45 -17.96
CA PHE A 182 14.96 -8.66 -19.40
C PHE A 182 16.35 -8.55 -20.04
N ALA A 183 17.17 -7.59 -19.63
CA ALA A 183 18.55 -7.44 -20.13
C ALA A 183 19.42 -8.65 -19.78
N GLU A 184 19.35 -9.15 -18.55
CA GLU A 184 20.08 -10.32 -18.07
C GLU A 184 19.69 -11.60 -18.83
N SER A 185 18.44 -11.70 -19.30
CA SER A 185 17.95 -12.88 -20.02
C SER A 185 18.64 -13.10 -21.39
N GLY A 186 19.16 -12.04 -21.98
CA GLY A 186 19.79 -12.04 -23.30
C GLY A 186 18.85 -12.32 -24.47
N ARG A 187 17.54 -12.56 -24.22
CA ARG A 187 16.53 -12.86 -25.26
C ARG A 187 15.39 -11.86 -25.35
N ALA A 188 15.42 -10.82 -24.53
CA ALA A 188 14.39 -9.78 -24.48
C ALA A 188 14.96 -8.39 -24.82
N LYS A 189 14.14 -7.58 -25.49
CA LYS A 189 14.44 -6.20 -25.81
C LYS A 189 13.25 -5.32 -25.42
N ILE A 190 13.50 -4.25 -24.67
CA ILE A 190 12.50 -3.22 -24.47
C ILE A 190 12.34 -2.45 -25.80
N THR A 191 11.20 -2.66 -26.44
CA THR A 191 10.86 -2.07 -27.75
C THR A 191 10.27 -0.68 -27.57
N ALA A 192 9.39 -0.53 -26.56
CA ALA A 192 8.78 0.74 -26.21
C ALA A 192 8.50 0.82 -24.70
N ALA A 193 8.49 2.03 -24.19
CA ALA A 193 8.01 2.35 -22.84
C ALA A 193 7.19 3.62 -22.91
N VAL A 194 6.07 3.67 -22.20
CA VAL A 194 5.20 4.84 -22.12
C VAL A 194 4.90 5.17 -20.67
N SER A 195 4.91 6.47 -20.35
CA SER A 195 4.33 7.01 -19.13
C SER A 195 2.99 7.63 -19.51
N THR A 196 1.93 7.17 -18.84
CA THR A 196 0.55 7.60 -19.10
C THR A 196 0.02 8.41 -17.91
N HIS A 197 -1.14 9.02 -18.03
CA HIS A 197 -1.84 9.59 -16.88
C HIS A 197 -2.43 8.50 -15.98
N PRO A 198 -2.62 8.74 -14.67
CA PRO A 198 -3.04 7.75 -13.67
C PRO A 198 -4.54 7.38 -13.79
N ASN A 199 -4.96 6.95 -14.97
CA ASN A 199 -6.30 6.43 -15.20
C ASN A 199 -6.31 5.37 -16.32
N ALA A 200 -7.22 4.41 -16.21
CA ALA A 200 -7.33 3.29 -17.15
C ALA A 200 -7.62 3.72 -18.59
N ALA A 201 -8.33 4.82 -18.81
CA ALA A 201 -8.69 5.29 -20.16
C ALA A 201 -7.45 5.79 -20.91
N SER A 202 -6.58 6.58 -20.25
CA SER A 202 -5.30 7.03 -20.80
C SER A 202 -4.37 5.85 -21.04
N ALA A 203 -4.22 4.96 -20.03
CA ALA A 203 -3.39 3.76 -20.17
C ALA A 203 -3.83 2.87 -21.34
N ARG A 204 -5.15 2.70 -21.54
CA ARG A 204 -5.67 1.98 -22.71
C ARG A 204 -5.32 2.68 -24.02
N ALA A 205 -5.52 3.99 -24.10
CA ALA A 205 -5.25 4.75 -25.33
C ALA A 205 -3.75 4.67 -25.71
N ASP A 206 -2.87 4.84 -24.74
CA ASP A 206 -1.42 4.79 -24.93
C ASP A 206 -0.93 3.37 -25.26
N THR A 207 -1.51 2.35 -24.63
CA THR A 207 -1.23 0.94 -24.96
C THR A 207 -1.67 0.62 -26.40
N LEU A 208 -2.86 1.06 -26.83
CA LEU A 208 -3.33 0.91 -28.22
C LEU A 208 -2.40 1.61 -29.21
N ALA A 209 -1.93 2.82 -28.89
CA ALA A 209 -0.99 3.56 -29.72
C ALA A 209 0.37 2.82 -29.82
N MET A 210 0.89 2.35 -28.67
CA MET A 210 2.13 1.56 -28.61
C MET A 210 2.05 0.32 -29.50
N LEU A 211 1.00 -0.50 -29.34
CA LEU A 211 0.84 -1.77 -30.07
C LEU A 211 0.61 -1.57 -31.59
N ARG A 212 -0.01 -0.45 -31.99
CA ARG A 212 -0.16 -0.09 -33.42
C ARG A 212 1.16 0.36 -34.04
N THR A 213 1.99 1.08 -33.28
CA THR A 213 3.29 1.57 -33.74
C THR A 213 4.35 0.48 -33.73
N HIS A 214 4.24 -0.46 -32.78
CA HIS A 214 5.17 -1.56 -32.56
C HIS A 214 4.42 -2.91 -32.57
N PRO A 215 3.92 -3.37 -33.74
CA PRO A 215 3.17 -4.61 -33.84
C PRO A 215 3.97 -5.87 -33.49
N GLU A 216 5.30 -5.75 -33.45
CA GLU A 216 6.22 -6.82 -33.05
C GLU A 216 6.22 -7.07 -31.52
N ILE A 217 5.65 -6.18 -30.70
CA ILE A 217 5.55 -6.38 -29.25
C ILE A 217 4.72 -7.63 -28.98
N ASN A 218 5.34 -8.57 -28.25
CA ASN A 218 4.72 -9.83 -27.84
C ASN A 218 4.71 -10.03 -26.31
N VAL A 219 5.23 -9.04 -25.54
CA VAL A 219 5.15 -8.97 -24.08
C VAL A 219 4.78 -7.55 -23.68
N LEU A 220 3.81 -7.40 -22.78
CA LEU A 220 3.51 -6.15 -22.07
C LEU A 220 3.71 -6.34 -20.57
N ILE A 221 4.29 -5.33 -19.93
CA ILE A 221 4.33 -5.22 -18.47
C ILE A 221 3.62 -3.93 -18.07
N ALA A 222 2.51 -4.06 -17.36
CA ALA A 222 1.76 -2.94 -16.79
C ALA A 222 2.08 -2.82 -15.30
N LEU A 223 2.70 -1.72 -14.88
CA LEU A 223 3.47 -1.63 -13.64
C LEU A 223 2.66 -1.20 -12.39
N ASN A 224 1.34 -0.98 -12.53
CA ASN A 224 0.42 -0.63 -11.44
C ASN A 224 -1.05 -0.92 -11.83
N GLU A 225 -1.97 -0.75 -10.87
CA GLU A 225 -3.39 -1.09 -11.04
C GLU A 225 -4.04 -0.45 -12.26
N THR A 226 -3.93 0.88 -12.42
CA THR A 226 -4.60 1.60 -13.51
C THR A 226 -4.03 1.28 -14.88
N THR A 227 -2.71 1.09 -14.96
CA THR A 227 -2.07 0.65 -16.21
C THR A 227 -2.41 -0.79 -16.55
N ALA A 228 -2.58 -1.66 -15.54
CA ALA A 228 -2.99 -3.05 -15.72
C ALA A 228 -4.39 -3.14 -16.37
N VAL A 229 -5.36 -2.40 -15.83
CA VAL A 229 -6.72 -2.32 -16.38
C VAL A 229 -6.69 -1.80 -17.82
N GLY A 230 -6.01 -0.68 -18.06
CA GLY A 230 -5.93 -0.07 -19.40
C GLY A 230 -5.24 -0.98 -20.42
N ALA A 231 -4.16 -1.66 -20.03
CA ALA A 231 -3.43 -2.61 -20.88
C ALA A 231 -4.31 -3.82 -21.23
N ALA A 232 -4.98 -4.41 -20.24
CA ALA A 232 -5.89 -5.54 -20.48
C ALA A 232 -7.02 -5.17 -21.44
N GLN A 233 -7.66 -4.02 -21.25
CA GLN A 233 -8.68 -3.50 -22.16
C GLN A 233 -8.14 -3.27 -23.59
N ALA A 234 -6.91 -2.80 -23.73
CA ALA A 234 -6.27 -2.59 -25.04
C ALA A 234 -5.98 -3.92 -25.76
N VAL A 235 -5.41 -4.90 -25.04
CA VAL A 235 -5.14 -6.26 -25.56
C VAL A 235 -6.43 -6.92 -26.02
N GLN A 236 -7.49 -6.86 -25.21
CA GLN A 236 -8.80 -7.39 -25.56
C GLN A 236 -9.41 -6.70 -26.80
N GLN A 237 -9.35 -5.37 -26.85
CA GLN A 237 -9.84 -4.58 -28.00
C GLN A 237 -9.10 -4.92 -29.32
N MET A 238 -7.81 -5.21 -29.24
CA MET A 238 -6.99 -5.60 -30.39
C MET A 238 -7.04 -7.09 -30.69
N GLN A 239 -7.72 -7.88 -29.85
CA GLN A 239 -7.80 -9.35 -29.96
C GLN A 239 -6.41 -10.01 -29.98
N ARG A 240 -5.49 -9.53 -29.11
CA ARG A 240 -4.10 -9.96 -29.06
C ARG A 240 -3.79 -10.92 -27.88
N ALA A 241 -4.83 -11.42 -27.18
CA ALA A 241 -4.63 -12.30 -26.01
C ALA A 241 -3.89 -13.62 -26.34
N ASP A 242 -4.07 -14.14 -27.55
CA ASP A 242 -3.44 -15.41 -27.96
C ASP A 242 -1.98 -15.28 -28.39
N ASP A 243 -1.50 -14.08 -28.69
CA ASP A 243 -0.15 -13.83 -29.26
C ASP A 243 0.68 -12.80 -28.48
N LEU A 244 0.18 -12.34 -27.31
CA LEU A 244 0.83 -11.35 -26.49
C LEU A 244 0.72 -11.75 -25.03
N TRP A 245 1.86 -11.90 -24.34
CA TRP A 245 1.92 -12.10 -22.89
C TRP A 245 1.73 -10.79 -22.15
N LEU A 246 0.76 -10.72 -21.24
CA LEU A 246 0.54 -9.57 -20.37
C LEU A 246 0.78 -9.92 -18.91
N ALA A 247 1.84 -9.37 -18.32
CA ALA A 247 2.02 -9.35 -16.87
C ALA A 247 1.56 -7.99 -16.32
N ALA A 248 0.70 -8.02 -15.32
CA ALA A 248 0.05 -6.85 -14.75
C ALA A 248 0.25 -6.78 -13.24
N PHE A 249 0.23 -5.58 -12.68
CA PHE A 249 0.31 -5.37 -11.25
C PHE A 249 -1.07 -5.22 -10.63
N ASP A 250 -1.14 -5.64 -9.37
CA ASP A 250 -2.28 -5.57 -8.48
C ASP A 250 -3.44 -6.50 -8.88
N SER A 251 -4.43 -6.60 -7.99
CA SER A 251 -5.55 -7.51 -8.15
C SER A 251 -6.85 -6.78 -7.83
N ASN A 252 -7.42 -6.13 -8.84
CA ASN A 252 -8.78 -5.66 -8.79
C ASN A 252 -9.72 -6.63 -9.56
N ILE A 253 -11.02 -6.39 -9.49
CA ILE A 253 -12.00 -7.26 -10.13
C ILE A 253 -11.74 -7.39 -11.64
N GLU A 254 -11.38 -6.29 -12.32
CA GLU A 254 -11.15 -6.31 -13.79
C GLU A 254 -9.91 -7.12 -14.16
N THR A 255 -8.81 -6.98 -13.41
CA THR A 255 -7.57 -7.73 -13.70
C THR A 255 -7.68 -9.19 -13.31
N ILE A 256 -8.44 -9.54 -12.27
CA ILE A 256 -8.74 -10.93 -11.90
C ILE A 256 -9.60 -11.58 -12.99
N ASP A 257 -10.64 -10.90 -13.49
CA ASP A 257 -11.45 -11.40 -14.60
C ASP A 257 -10.62 -11.57 -15.88
N ALA A 258 -9.74 -10.60 -16.17
CA ALA A 258 -8.81 -10.67 -17.29
C ALA A 258 -7.83 -11.84 -17.19
N LEU A 259 -7.36 -12.19 -15.98
CA LEU A 259 -6.55 -13.38 -15.73
C LEU A 259 -7.37 -14.66 -15.97
N GLN A 260 -8.59 -14.73 -15.46
CA GLN A 260 -9.47 -15.89 -15.63
C GLN A 260 -9.86 -16.14 -17.08
N THR A 261 -9.98 -15.08 -17.87
CA THR A 261 -10.34 -15.13 -19.30
C THR A 261 -9.13 -15.25 -20.23
N GLY A 262 -7.89 -15.24 -19.69
CA GLY A 262 -6.65 -15.38 -20.46
C GLY A 262 -6.23 -14.13 -21.23
N THR A 263 -6.76 -12.96 -20.87
CA THR A 263 -6.27 -11.65 -21.40
C THR A 263 -5.02 -11.19 -20.67
N VAL A 264 -4.91 -11.51 -19.38
CA VAL A 264 -3.73 -11.33 -18.52
C VAL A 264 -3.17 -12.71 -18.21
N ASP A 265 -1.86 -12.87 -18.28
CA ASP A 265 -1.17 -14.15 -18.06
C ASP A 265 -0.58 -14.23 -16.64
N ALA A 266 -0.23 -13.10 -16.05
CA ALA A 266 0.31 -13.05 -14.69
C ALA A 266 -0.11 -11.75 -13.97
N LEU A 267 -0.46 -11.90 -12.68
CA LEU A 267 -0.66 -10.78 -11.76
C LEU A 267 0.44 -10.76 -10.71
N ILE A 268 1.04 -9.58 -10.50
CA ILE A 268 1.98 -9.32 -9.41
C ILE A 268 1.22 -8.64 -8.28
N VAL A 269 0.84 -9.42 -7.29
CA VAL A 269 -0.10 -9.00 -6.23
C VAL A 269 0.65 -8.62 -4.97
N GLN A 270 0.33 -7.46 -4.42
CA GLN A 270 0.90 -6.89 -3.20
C GLN A 270 -0.01 -7.12 -1.98
N ASN A 271 0.54 -7.00 -0.77
CA ASN A 271 -0.25 -7.03 0.47
C ASN A 271 -0.68 -5.63 0.88
N THR A 272 -1.63 -5.06 0.18
CA THR A 272 -2.11 -3.68 0.34
C THR A 272 -2.78 -3.44 1.70
N TYR A 273 -3.61 -4.40 2.16
CA TYR A 273 -4.18 -4.36 3.51
C TYR A 273 -3.08 -4.29 4.58
N GLY A 274 -2.04 -5.13 4.44
CA GLY A 274 -0.90 -5.13 5.36
C GLY A 274 -0.14 -3.81 5.37
N MET A 275 -0.02 -3.12 4.24
CA MET A 275 0.63 -1.80 4.18
C MET A 275 -0.10 -0.79 5.06
N GLY A 276 -1.41 -0.70 4.95
CA GLY A 276 -2.23 0.20 5.77
C GLY A 276 -2.20 -0.18 7.25
N TYR A 277 -2.41 -1.46 7.56
CA TYR A 277 -2.42 -1.95 8.93
C TYR A 277 -1.07 -1.72 9.63
N PHE A 278 0.03 -2.19 9.05
CA PHE A 278 1.36 -2.06 9.66
C PHE A 278 1.87 -0.60 9.67
N GLY A 279 1.43 0.24 8.72
CA GLY A 279 1.71 1.68 8.73
C GLY A 279 1.15 2.35 9.98
N VAL A 280 -0.14 2.13 10.26
CA VAL A 280 -0.83 2.70 11.44
C VAL A 280 -0.37 2.03 12.74
N GLU A 281 -0.15 0.71 12.73
CA GLU A 281 0.45 0.01 13.86
C GLU A 281 1.83 0.57 14.23
N SER A 282 2.68 0.84 13.23
CA SER A 282 4.01 1.43 13.44
C SER A 282 3.91 2.84 14.03
N ALA A 283 2.95 3.65 13.56
CA ALA A 283 2.66 4.96 14.13
C ALA A 283 2.31 4.84 15.63
N TYR A 284 1.39 3.92 15.98
CA TYR A 284 1.05 3.66 17.38
C TYR A 284 2.26 3.26 18.22
N LYS A 285 3.03 2.27 17.77
CA LYS A 285 4.20 1.76 18.51
C LYS A 285 5.24 2.85 18.78
N LEU A 286 5.50 3.71 17.79
CA LEU A 286 6.42 4.84 17.94
C LEU A 286 5.89 5.86 18.96
N LEU A 287 4.62 6.25 18.87
CA LEU A 287 3.99 7.20 19.79
C LEU A 287 3.86 6.64 21.22
N ALA A 288 3.67 5.34 21.37
CA ALA A 288 3.59 4.65 22.66
C ALA A 288 4.96 4.35 23.31
N GLY A 289 6.06 4.81 22.71
CA GLY A 289 7.42 4.56 23.21
C GLY A 289 7.93 3.14 22.99
N GLN A 290 7.31 2.39 22.09
CA GLN A 290 7.68 1.01 21.71
C GLN A 290 8.51 0.97 20.42
N GLY A 291 9.23 2.04 20.10
CA GLY A 291 9.97 2.19 18.85
C GLY A 291 11.04 1.10 18.58
N SER A 292 11.54 0.44 19.64
CA SER A 292 12.46 -0.70 19.49
C SER A 292 11.84 -1.92 18.79
N SER A 293 10.51 -1.99 18.70
CA SER A 293 9.77 -3.06 18.01
C SER A 293 9.38 -2.69 16.57
N VAL A 294 9.74 -1.50 16.10
CA VAL A 294 9.47 -1.02 14.74
C VAL A 294 10.73 -1.15 13.90
N GLU A 295 10.66 -1.94 12.85
CA GLU A 295 11.74 -2.05 11.86
C GLU A 295 11.76 -0.81 10.96
N LYS A 296 12.97 -0.36 10.58
CA LYS A 296 13.12 0.76 9.65
C LYS A 296 12.52 0.48 8.27
N SER A 297 12.51 -0.80 7.85
CA SER A 297 11.91 -1.25 6.59
C SER A 297 11.20 -2.57 6.84
N ASN A 298 9.89 -2.57 6.65
CA ASN A 298 9.04 -3.75 6.70
C ASN A 298 8.53 -4.05 5.29
N ILE A 299 9.14 -5.05 4.65
CA ILE A 299 8.79 -5.46 3.29
C ILE A 299 7.61 -6.42 3.34
N THR A 300 6.48 -5.98 2.83
CA THR A 300 5.27 -6.79 2.71
C THR A 300 5.39 -7.81 1.57
N ALA A 301 4.68 -8.93 1.72
CA ALA A 301 4.76 -10.00 0.72
C ALA A 301 4.20 -9.56 -0.64
N THR A 302 4.93 -9.91 -1.70
CA THR A 302 4.48 -9.80 -3.10
C THR A 302 4.47 -11.21 -3.72
N ARG A 303 3.49 -11.50 -4.56
CA ARG A 303 3.32 -12.83 -5.17
C ARG A 303 2.94 -12.70 -6.63
N THR A 304 3.43 -13.64 -7.45
CA THR A 304 2.95 -13.86 -8.82
C THR A 304 1.81 -14.86 -8.79
N ILE A 305 0.72 -14.56 -9.49
CA ILE A 305 -0.43 -15.44 -9.73
C ILE A 305 -0.56 -15.60 -11.25
N THR A 306 -0.66 -16.85 -11.73
CA THR A 306 -0.81 -17.21 -13.14
C THR A 306 -2.00 -18.13 -13.35
#